data_6eebae7d503f91c7928b592daf675368
#
_entry.id   6eebae7d503f91c7928b592daf675368
#
_cell.length_a   1.000
_cell.length_b   1.000
_cell.length_c   1.000
_cell.angle_alpha   90.00
_cell.angle_beta   90.00
_cell.angle_gamma   90.00
#
_symmetry.space_group_name_H-M   'P 1'
#
loop_
_entity.id
_entity.type
_entity.pdbx_description
1 polymer ?
#
loop_
_entity_poly.entity_id
_entity_poly.type
_entity_poly.pdbx_seq_one_letter_code
_entity_poly.pdbx_strand_id
1 'polypeptide(L)' 'MGKPTRVTNEIRRLRFVNGEMTQAELARRLNVTRQTVIAIEQGRYSPSLEIAFQIARVFDAPLDAVFQYPHSDN' A
#
# COMPACT_ATOMS: atom_id res chain seq x y z
N MET A 1 -12.85 13.45 0.12
CA MET A 1 -12.29 12.23 -0.10
C MET A 1 -12.31 11.83 -1.52
N GLY A 2 -11.29 11.31 -1.99
CA GLY A 2 -11.17 10.99 -3.37
C GLY A 2 -12.02 9.80 -3.80
N LYS A 3 -12.09 9.57 -5.08
CA LYS A 3 -12.74 8.40 -5.62
C LYS A 3 -11.91 7.18 -5.31
N PRO A 4 -12.55 6.00 -5.24
CA PRO A 4 -11.77 4.78 -5.10
C PRO A 4 -10.81 4.65 -6.27
N THR A 5 -9.63 4.18 -5.99
CA THR A 5 -8.62 4.00 -7.03
C THR A 5 -8.79 2.64 -7.70
N ARG A 6 -8.33 2.52 -8.93
CA ARG A 6 -8.26 1.24 -9.61
C ARG A 6 -6.94 0.53 -9.34
N VAL A 7 -6.04 1.18 -8.63
CA VAL A 7 -4.78 0.57 -8.25
C VAL A 7 -5.07 -0.50 -7.21
N THR A 8 -4.52 -1.69 -7.42
CA THR A 8 -4.59 -2.76 -6.43
C THR A 8 -3.26 -2.89 -5.75
N ASN A 9 -3.23 -3.59 -4.63
CA ASN A 9 -1.99 -3.72 -3.90
C ASN A 9 -1.89 -5.06 -3.19
N GLU A 10 -0.66 -5.40 -2.80
CA GLU A 10 -0.36 -6.61 -2.05
C GLU A 10 0.12 -6.28 -0.65
N ILE A 11 -0.24 -5.12 -0.12
CA ILE A 11 0.30 -4.66 1.15
C ILE A 11 -0.02 -5.64 2.26
N ARG A 12 -1.26 -6.13 2.31
CA ARG A 12 -1.65 -7.05 3.38
C ARG A 12 -0.80 -8.32 3.34
N ARG A 13 -0.61 -8.88 2.15
CA ARG A 13 0.19 -10.09 2.00
C ARG A 13 1.65 -9.80 2.37
N LEU A 14 2.16 -8.66 1.93
CA LEU A 14 3.54 -8.32 2.22
C LEU A 14 3.76 -8.08 3.70
N ARG A 15 2.79 -7.49 4.39
CA ARG A 15 2.89 -7.34 5.83
C ARG A 15 2.98 -8.71 6.50
N PHE A 16 2.13 -9.62 6.04
CA PHE A 16 2.08 -10.95 6.65
C PHE A 16 3.41 -11.69 6.48
N VAL A 17 3.97 -11.68 5.27
CA VAL A 17 5.22 -12.42 5.02
C VAL A 17 6.43 -11.71 5.61
N ASN A 18 6.28 -10.47 6.04
CA ASN A 18 7.38 -9.74 6.67
C ASN A 18 7.20 -9.71 8.18
N GLY A 19 7.00 -10.88 8.78
CA GLY A 19 6.93 -10.99 10.24
C GLY A 19 5.57 -10.63 10.79
N GLU A 20 4.52 -10.76 10.00
CA GLU A 20 3.17 -10.43 10.42
C GLU A 20 3.10 -8.98 10.91
N MET A 21 3.70 -8.09 10.14
CA MET A 21 3.71 -6.68 10.47
C MET A 21 2.29 -6.14 10.58
N THR A 22 2.01 -5.41 11.66
CA THR A 22 0.68 -4.83 11.85
C THR A 22 0.53 -3.58 11.00
N GLN A 23 -0.73 -3.18 10.79
CA GLN A 23 -0.99 -1.91 10.11
C GLN A 23 -0.41 -0.75 10.88
N ALA A 24 -0.47 -0.82 12.22
CA ALA A 24 0.09 0.25 13.04
C ALA A 24 1.61 0.35 12.88
N GLU A 25 2.29 -0.79 12.78
CA GLU A 25 3.73 -0.77 12.59
C GLU A 25 4.08 -0.18 11.23
N LEU A 26 3.35 -0.56 10.19
CA LEU A 26 3.60 0.01 8.87
C LEU A 26 3.36 1.51 8.88
N ALA A 27 2.27 1.94 9.52
CA ALA A 27 1.95 3.36 9.63
C ALA A 27 3.08 4.12 10.31
N ARG A 28 3.63 3.54 11.36
CA ARG A 28 4.73 4.16 12.10
C ARG A 28 5.95 4.33 11.17
N ARG A 29 6.25 3.30 10.41
CA ARG A 29 7.42 3.36 9.52
C ARG A 29 7.25 4.38 8.40
N LEU A 30 6.01 4.58 7.98
CA LEU A 30 5.71 5.54 6.92
C LEU A 30 5.46 6.94 7.46
N ASN A 31 5.38 7.08 8.78
CA ASN A 31 5.06 8.35 9.42
C ASN A 31 3.68 8.87 8.98
N VAL A 32 2.72 7.97 8.93
CA VAL A 32 1.34 8.30 8.62
C VAL A 32 0.46 7.65 9.68
N THR A 33 -0.84 7.92 9.63
CA THR A 33 -1.75 7.32 10.58
C THR A 33 -2.12 5.90 10.14
N ARG A 34 -2.57 5.11 11.12
CA ARG A 34 -3.04 3.76 10.82
C ARG A 34 -4.23 3.81 9.86
N GLN A 35 -5.10 4.84 10.02
CA GLN A 35 -6.22 5.00 9.11
C GLN A 35 -5.77 5.17 7.67
N THR A 36 -4.67 5.87 7.45
CA THR A 36 -4.12 6.01 6.11
C THR A 36 -3.71 4.66 5.54
N VAL A 37 -3.05 3.82 6.34
CA VAL A 37 -2.67 2.50 5.87
C VAL A 37 -3.90 1.67 5.54
N ILE A 38 -4.92 1.71 6.40
CA ILE A 38 -6.14 0.97 6.16
C ILE A 38 -6.78 1.40 4.84
N ALA A 39 -6.88 2.71 4.62
CA ALA A 39 -7.51 3.22 3.42
C ALA A 39 -6.75 2.82 2.16
N ILE A 40 -5.41 2.84 2.23
CA ILE A 40 -4.60 2.42 1.09
C ILE A 40 -4.80 0.94 0.81
N GLU A 41 -4.76 0.11 1.85
CA GLU A 41 -4.93 -1.34 1.66
C GLU A 41 -6.29 -1.67 1.06
N GLN A 42 -7.31 -0.90 1.43
CA GLN A 42 -8.66 -1.17 0.95
C GLN A 42 -8.95 -0.56 -0.41
N GLY A 43 -7.97 0.13 -1.00
CA GLY A 43 -8.16 0.71 -2.32
C GLY A 43 -9.09 1.90 -2.35
N ARG A 44 -9.20 2.62 -1.23
CA ARG A 44 -10.07 3.78 -1.18
C ARG A 44 -9.48 4.96 -1.93
N TYR A 45 -8.18 5.01 -2.04
CA TYR A 45 -7.51 6.02 -2.84
C TYR A 45 -6.07 5.57 -3.08
N SER A 46 -5.44 6.18 -4.07
CA SER A 46 -4.04 5.90 -4.36
C SER A 46 -3.15 6.69 -3.42
N PRO A 47 -2.09 6.09 -2.90
CA PRO A 47 -1.12 6.86 -2.13
C PRO A 47 -0.38 7.82 -3.05
N SER A 48 0.25 8.83 -2.46
CA SER A 48 1.16 9.65 -3.22
C SER A 48 2.29 8.78 -3.71
N LEU A 49 2.97 9.24 -4.75
CA LEU A 49 4.09 8.49 -5.30
C LEU A 49 5.17 8.30 -4.23
N GLU A 50 5.39 9.33 -3.42
CA GLU A 50 6.39 9.25 -2.38
C GLU A 50 6.06 8.16 -1.35
N ILE A 51 4.82 8.12 -0.91
CA ILE A 51 4.39 7.08 0.04
C ILE A 51 4.48 5.70 -0.62
N ALA A 52 4.12 5.61 -1.89
CA ALA A 52 4.21 4.33 -2.60
C ALA A 52 5.63 3.80 -2.62
N PHE A 53 6.60 4.66 -2.92
CA PHE A 53 8.00 4.25 -2.91
C PHE A 53 8.47 3.88 -1.51
N GLN A 54 8.00 4.59 -0.48
CA GLN A 54 8.38 4.26 0.88
C GLN A 54 7.84 2.90 1.29
N ILE A 55 6.62 2.57 0.88
CA ILE A 55 6.05 1.26 1.18
C ILE A 55 6.89 0.16 0.52
N ALA A 56 7.24 0.37 -0.74
CA ALA A 56 8.06 -0.60 -1.46
C ALA A 56 9.40 -0.80 -0.74
N ARG A 57 9.97 0.28 -0.23
CA ARG A 57 11.23 0.20 0.48
C ARG A 57 11.10 -0.54 1.80
N VAL A 58 10.00 -0.33 2.52
CA VAL A 58 9.77 -1.04 3.77
C VAL A 58 9.77 -2.55 3.55
N PHE A 59 9.15 -2.99 2.45
CA PHE A 59 9.04 -4.41 2.16
C PHE A 59 10.20 -4.93 1.31
N ASP A 60 11.16 -4.06 0.96
CA ASP A 60 12.29 -4.44 0.13
C ASP A 60 11.80 -5.12 -1.15
N ALA A 61 10.83 -4.52 -1.78
CA ALA A 61 10.19 -5.06 -2.98
C ALA A 61 10.11 -3.98 -4.04
N PRO A 62 10.10 -4.36 -5.31
CA PRO A 62 9.90 -3.35 -6.35
C PRO A 62 8.49 -2.80 -6.30
N LEU A 63 8.31 -1.59 -6.79
CA LEU A 63 7.03 -0.90 -6.72
C LEU A 63 5.91 -1.74 -7.33
N ASP A 64 6.17 -2.37 -8.45
CA ASP A 64 5.13 -3.14 -9.14
C ASP A 64 4.84 -4.48 -8.48
N ALA A 65 5.62 -4.88 -7.49
CA ALA A 65 5.26 -6.02 -6.66
C ALA A 65 4.32 -5.60 -5.53
N VAL A 66 4.31 -4.31 -5.20
CA VAL A 66 3.45 -3.79 -4.14
C VAL A 66 2.12 -3.30 -4.72
N PHE A 67 2.17 -2.59 -5.83
CA PHE A 67 0.98 -1.98 -6.44
C PHE A 67 0.84 -2.44 -7.87
N GLN A 68 -0.38 -2.66 -8.30
CA GLN A 68 -0.67 -3.04 -9.67
C GLN A 68 -1.80 -2.19 -10.21
N TYR A 69 -1.85 -2.05 -11.52
CA TYR A 69 -2.93 -1.35 -12.18
C TYR A 69 -3.53 -2.31 -13.20
N PRO A 70 -4.72 -2.85 -12.94
CA PRO A 70 -5.27 -3.87 -13.82
C PRO A 70 -5.51 -3.34 -15.21
N HIS A 71 -5.31 -4.20 -16.19
CA HIS A 71 -5.59 -3.85 -17.55
C HIS A 71 -7.07 -3.62 -17.71
N SER A 72 -7.39 -2.56 -18.47
CA SER A 72 -8.75 -2.36 -18.86
C SER A 72 -8.92 -3.08 -20.17
N ASP A 73 -9.71 -4.07 -20.18
CA ASP A 73 -9.87 -4.72 -21.38
C ASP A 73 -10.81 -4.10 -22.23
N ASN A 74 -11.05 -3.58 -22.29
CA ASN A 74 -11.87 -3.11 -23.06
C ASN A 74 -12.17 -3.26 -23.80
#